data_47a746be135625837e51c380af68511f
#
_entry.id   47a746be135625837e51c380af68511f
#
_cell.length_a   1.000
_cell.length_b   1.000
_cell.length_c   1.000
_cell.angle_alpha   90.00
_cell.angle_beta   90.00
_cell.angle_gamma   90.00
#
_symmetry.space_group_name_H-M   'P 1'
#
loop_
_entity.id
_entity.type
_entity.pdbx_description
1 polymer ?
#
loop_
_entity_poly.entity_id
_entity_poly.type
_entity_poly.pdbx_seq_one_letter_code
_entity_poly.pdbx_strand_id
1 'polypeptide(L)'
;MPKIRHLAIVCMDPEALAKFHCEVFDMKVVERNGRQNVFVSDGYITVALLSQKAEGKPCGLNHFGFQVEDSAAIAERLKSWKVVGPAPRPPDRAYAELRATDPEGNNFDLAEGGFERSAARGGRKGAPATA
;
A
#
# COMPACT_ATOMS: atom_id res chain seq x y z
N MET A 1 -17.27 -6.28 -1.09
CA MET A 1 -16.98 -5.30 -2.15
C MET A 1 -15.56 -4.76 -2.02
N PRO A 2 -14.79 -4.79 -3.09
CA PRO A 2 -13.43 -4.24 -3.02
C PRO A 2 -13.41 -2.76 -2.69
N LYS A 3 -12.44 -2.36 -1.87
CA LYS A 3 -12.29 -0.96 -1.48
C LYS A 3 -10.83 -0.58 -1.55
N ILE A 4 -10.56 0.64 -1.98
CA ILE A 4 -9.21 1.16 -1.93
C ILE A 4 -8.85 1.40 -0.47
N ARG A 5 -7.74 0.83 -0.02
CA ARG A 5 -7.29 0.93 1.37
C ARG A 5 -5.91 1.54 1.49
N HIS A 6 -5.12 1.55 0.44
CA HIS A 6 -3.84 2.25 0.54
C HIS A 6 -3.43 2.89 -0.79
N LEU A 7 -2.60 3.91 -0.66
CA LEU A 7 -1.92 4.58 -1.75
C LEU A 7 -0.44 4.58 -1.41
N ALA A 8 0.41 4.52 -2.42
CA ALA A 8 1.85 4.61 -2.21
C ALA A 8 2.39 5.77 -3.04
N ILE A 9 3.07 6.67 -2.37
CA ILE A 9 3.66 7.86 -2.97
C ILE A 9 5.16 7.81 -2.74
N VAL A 10 5.94 7.89 -3.80
CA VAL A 10 7.39 7.99 -3.69
C VAL A 10 7.74 9.46 -3.54
N CYS A 11 8.57 9.78 -2.57
CA CYS A 11 8.92 11.16 -2.26
C CYS A 11 10.37 11.26 -1.81
N MET A 12 10.88 12.48 -1.79
CA MET A 12 12.28 12.71 -1.42
C MET A 12 12.50 12.66 0.08
N ASP A 13 11.52 13.09 0.87
CA ASP A 13 11.64 13.16 2.32
C ASP A 13 10.35 12.70 2.97
N PRO A 14 10.25 11.39 3.24
CA PRO A 14 9.03 10.85 3.86
C PRO A 14 8.67 11.47 5.20
N GLU A 15 9.66 11.78 6.05
CA GLU A 15 9.36 12.37 7.36
C GLU A 15 8.76 13.77 7.22
N ALA A 16 9.33 14.59 6.35
CA ALA A 16 8.79 15.93 6.13
C ALA A 16 7.39 15.86 5.53
N LEU A 17 7.18 14.94 4.59
CA LEU A 17 5.87 14.79 3.96
C LEU A 17 4.85 14.25 4.96
N ALA A 18 5.26 13.32 5.83
CA ALA A 18 4.36 12.82 6.89
C ALA A 18 3.95 13.95 7.83
N LYS A 19 4.91 14.81 8.20
CA LYS A 19 4.60 15.95 9.04
C LYS A 19 3.56 16.85 8.40
N PHE A 20 3.69 17.10 7.10
CA PHE A 20 2.70 17.89 6.36
C PHE A 20 1.31 17.26 6.48
N HIS A 21 1.20 15.97 6.20
CA HIS A 21 -0.11 15.30 6.23
C HIS A 21 -0.70 15.28 7.64
N CYS A 22 0.14 15.10 8.65
CA CYS A 22 -0.35 15.07 10.02
C CYS A 22 -0.82 16.45 10.47
N GLU A 23 -0.09 17.50 10.13
CA GLU A 23 -0.43 18.85 10.58
C GLU A 23 -1.61 19.44 9.81
N VAL A 24 -1.69 19.17 8.53
CA VAL A 24 -2.73 19.77 7.68
C VAL A 24 -4.03 18.97 7.72
N PHE A 25 -3.93 17.64 7.72
CA PHE A 25 -5.09 16.77 7.57
C PHE A 25 -5.36 15.89 8.77
N ASP A 26 -4.68 16.12 9.87
CA ASP A 26 -4.85 15.33 11.11
C ASP A 26 -4.62 13.84 10.93
N MET A 27 -3.80 13.47 9.96
CA MET A 27 -3.45 12.07 9.79
C MET A 27 -2.50 11.64 10.90
N LYS A 28 -2.37 10.34 11.09
CA LYS A 28 -1.50 9.76 12.12
C LYS A 28 -0.44 8.90 11.47
N VAL A 29 0.79 9.00 11.99
CA VAL A 29 1.82 8.06 11.61
C VAL A 29 1.49 6.72 12.25
N VAL A 30 1.39 5.68 11.44
CA VAL A 30 1.04 4.35 11.93
C VAL A 30 2.20 3.37 11.85
N GLU A 31 3.22 3.67 11.06
CA GLU A 31 4.36 2.78 10.95
C GLU A 31 5.54 3.50 10.31
N ARG A 32 6.75 3.07 10.68
CA ARG A 32 7.98 3.40 9.97
C ARG A 32 8.75 2.11 9.75
N ASN A 33 9.47 2.00 8.64
CA ASN A 33 10.27 0.80 8.42
C ASN A 33 11.75 1.16 8.20
N GLY A 34 12.59 0.13 8.11
CA GLY A 34 14.02 0.32 7.97
C GLY A 34 14.46 0.88 6.62
N ARG A 35 13.54 1.05 5.68
CA ARG A 35 13.82 1.64 4.37
C ARG A 35 13.51 3.13 4.35
N GLN A 36 13.34 3.72 5.52
CA GLN A 36 13.03 5.14 5.68
C GLN A 36 11.65 5.51 5.15
N ASN A 37 10.78 4.55 5.06
CA ASN A 37 9.39 4.78 4.65
C ASN A 37 8.56 5.13 5.86
N VAL A 38 7.57 6.00 5.66
CA VAL A 38 6.64 6.42 6.72
C VAL A 38 5.23 6.19 6.22
N PHE A 39 4.41 5.59 7.06
CA PHE A 39 3.04 5.28 6.73
C PHE A 39 2.13 6.16 7.58
N VAL A 40 1.26 6.91 6.94
CA VAL A 40 0.28 7.76 7.62
C VAL A 40 -1.13 7.30 7.24
N SER A 41 -2.08 7.55 8.13
CA SER A 41 -3.44 7.09 7.89
C SER A 41 -4.45 8.12 8.36
N ASP A 42 -5.61 8.13 7.68
CA ASP A 42 -6.76 8.92 8.06
C ASP A 42 -7.79 8.12 8.87
N GLY A 43 -7.45 6.87 9.23
CA GLY A 43 -8.34 5.96 9.92
C GLY A 43 -8.95 4.92 9.00
N TYR A 44 -8.87 5.12 7.71
CA TYR A 44 -9.35 4.14 6.74
C TYR A 44 -8.32 3.86 5.66
N ILE A 45 -7.80 4.88 5.01
CA ILE A 45 -6.78 4.73 3.99
C ILE A 45 -5.41 4.96 4.62
N THR A 46 -4.46 4.10 4.30
CA THR A 46 -3.07 4.27 4.67
C THR A 46 -2.30 4.77 3.45
N VAL A 47 -1.53 5.82 3.63
CA VAL A 47 -0.66 6.34 2.59
C VAL A 47 0.77 5.97 2.93
N ALA A 48 1.38 5.18 2.07
CA ALA A 48 2.77 4.79 2.22
C ALA A 48 3.64 5.86 1.57
N LEU A 49 4.43 6.55 2.37
CA LEU A 49 5.37 7.55 1.89
C LEU A 49 6.70 6.87 1.75
N LEU A 50 7.07 6.57 0.50
CA LEU A 50 8.22 5.73 0.20
C LEU A 50 9.41 6.61 -0.18
N SER A 51 10.57 6.29 0.38
CA SER A 51 11.78 7.04 0.12
C SER A 51 12.27 6.78 -1.30
N GLN A 52 12.37 7.81 -2.10
CA GLN A 52 12.92 7.71 -3.45
C GLN A 52 14.34 7.16 -3.41
N LYS A 53 15.10 7.57 -2.42
CA LYS A 53 16.46 7.13 -2.25
C LYS A 53 16.55 5.61 -2.07
N ALA A 54 15.63 5.04 -1.30
CA ALA A 54 15.62 3.60 -1.05
C ALA A 54 14.96 2.82 -2.18
N GLU A 55 13.89 3.37 -2.78
CA GLU A 55 13.10 2.64 -3.76
C GLU A 55 13.62 2.77 -5.19
N GLY A 56 14.25 3.90 -5.51
CA GLY A 56 14.78 4.12 -6.86
C GLY A 56 13.72 4.33 -7.91
N LYS A 57 12.49 4.65 -7.53
CA LYS A 57 11.37 4.87 -8.44
C LYS A 57 11.12 6.36 -8.61
N PRO A 58 10.47 6.77 -9.69
CA PRO A 58 10.11 8.18 -9.85
C PRO A 58 9.23 8.67 -8.72
N CYS A 59 9.41 9.92 -8.32
CA CYS A 59 8.55 10.53 -7.31
C CYS A 59 7.13 10.70 -7.82
N GLY A 60 6.18 10.66 -6.91
CA GLY A 60 4.78 10.78 -7.21
C GLY A 60 4.03 9.51 -6.85
N LEU A 61 2.77 9.43 -7.26
CA LEU A 61 1.93 8.27 -6.99
C LEU A 61 2.50 7.06 -7.72
N ASN A 62 2.77 6.00 -6.96
CA ASN A 62 3.40 4.79 -7.49
C ASN A 62 2.37 3.68 -7.72
N HIS A 63 1.52 3.45 -6.75
CA HIS A 63 0.48 2.43 -6.87
C HIS A 63 -0.58 2.65 -5.82
N PHE A 64 -1.67 1.91 -5.94
CA PHE A 64 -2.73 1.90 -4.94
C PHE A 64 -3.11 0.47 -4.64
N GLY A 65 -3.88 0.26 -3.59
CA GLY A 65 -4.20 -1.08 -3.17
C GLY A 65 -5.64 -1.24 -2.74
N PHE A 66 -6.18 -2.40 -3.08
CA PHE A 66 -7.54 -2.78 -2.72
C PHE A 66 -7.54 -3.82 -1.63
N GLN A 67 -8.44 -3.66 -0.70
CA GLN A 67 -8.83 -4.77 0.18
C GLN A 67 -9.98 -5.50 -0.50
N VAL A 68 -9.83 -6.80 -0.64
CA VAL A 68 -10.83 -7.64 -1.31
C VAL A 68 -11.21 -8.79 -0.38
N GLU A 69 -12.39 -9.36 -0.59
CA GLU A 69 -12.84 -10.50 0.21
C GLU A 69 -12.26 -11.81 -0.32
N ASP A 70 -12.08 -11.90 -1.63
CA ASP A 70 -11.64 -13.12 -2.29
C ASP A 70 -10.76 -12.74 -3.48
N SER A 71 -9.45 -12.83 -3.27
CA SER A 71 -8.51 -12.44 -4.33
C SER A 71 -8.57 -13.39 -5.51
N ALA A 72 -8.92 -14.66 -5.30
CA ALA A 72 -9.08 -15.60 -6.41
C ALA A 72 -10.25 -15.20 -7.32
N ALA A 73 -11.32 -14.68 -6.74
CA ALA A 73 -12.45 -14.19 -7.54
C ALA A 73 -12.04 -12.98 -8.38
N ILE A 74 -11.24 -12.09 -7.81
CA ILE A 74 -10.74 -10.94 -8.57
C ILE A 74 -9.82 -11.41 -9.69
N ALA A 75 -8.92 -12.36 -9.40
CA ALA A 75 -8.02 -12.90 -10.41
C ALA A 75 -8.81 -13.50 -11.57
N GLU A 76 -9.92 -14.18 -11.27
CA GLU A 76 -10.76 -14.75 -12.30
C GLU A 76 -11.38 -13.69 -13.19
N ARG A 77 -11.83 -12.59 -12.61
CA ARG A 77 -12.39 -11.47 -13.38
C ARG A 77 -11.33 -10.81 -14.26
N LEU A 78 -10.08 -10.78 -13.80
CA LEU A 78 -8.99 -10.16 -14.55
C LEU A 78 -8.62 -10.94 -15.81
N LYS A 79 -8.97 -12.22 -15.90
CA LYS A 79 -8.59 -13.05 -17.03
C LYS A 79 -9.12 -12.55 -18.36
N SER A 80 -10.26 -11.89 -18.37
CA SER A 80 -10.85 -11.38 -19.60
C SER A 80 -10.22 -10.05 -20.03
N TRP A 81 -9.33 -9.51 -19.22
CA TRP A 81 -8.62 -8.27 -19.52
C TRP A 81 -7.18 -8.59 -19.87
N LYS A 82 -6.59 -7.82 -20.76
CA LYS A 82 -5.18 -8.01 -21.13
C LYS A 82 -4.32 -7.20 -20.17
N VAL A 83 -4.06 -7.76 -19.01
CA VAL A 83 -3.30 -7.07 -17.97
C VAL A 83 -2.20 -7.98 -17.44
N VAL A 84 -1.23 -7.38 -16.76
CA VAL A 84 -0.15 -8.12 -16.14
C VAL A 84 -0.57 -8.50 -14.72
N GLY A 85 -0.38 -9.78 -14.37
CA GLY A 85 -0.72 -10.28 -13.05
C GLY A 85 -2.12 -10.88 -13.00
N PRO A 86 -2.64 -11.18 -11.81
CA PRO A 86 -1.98 -10.92 -10.53
C PRO A 86 -0.84 -11.89 -10.23
N ALA A 87 0.16 -11.40 -9.54
CA ALA A 87 1.31 -12.19 -9.13
C ALA A 87 1.60 -11.95 -7.66
N PRO A 88 2.10 -12.97 -6.93
CA PRO A 88 2.42 -12.80 -5.52
C PRO A 88 3.49 -11.76 -5.29
N ARG A 89 3.38 -11.06 -4.17
CA ARG A 89 4.38 -10.13 -3.69
C ARG A 89 5.19 -10.79 -2.59
N PRO A 90 6.40 -10.28 -2.30
CA PRO A 90 7.17 -10.80 -1.18
C PRO A 90 6.35 -10.75 0.11
N PRO A 91 6.44 -11.79 0.97
CA PRO A 91 5.57 -11.85 2.15
C PRO A 91 5.83 -10.75 3.18
N ASP A 92 6.97 -10.07 3.10
CA ASP A 92 7.28 -8.98 4.03
C ASP A 92 6.69 -7.65 3.60
N ARG A 93 5.96 -7.60 2.47
CA ARG A 93 5.33 -6.37 2.02
C ARG A 93 3.96 -6.24 2.66
N ALA A 94 3.76 -5.14 3.38
CA ALA A 94 2.47 -4.85 3.98
C ALA A 94 1.46 -4.45 2.90
N TYR A 95 0.22 -4.79 3.12
CA TYR A 95 -0.90 -4.36 2.29
C TYR A 95 -0.86 -4.87 0.84
N ALA A 96 0.06 -5.77 0.54
CA ALA A 96 0.31 -6.16 -0.84
C ALA A 96 0.56 -7.65 -0.92
N GLU A 97 -0.52 -8.43 -0.98
CA GLU A 97 -0.41 -9.88 -1.16
C GLU A 97 -0.19 -10.25 -2.62
N LEU A 98 -0.90 -9.58 -3.51
CA LEU A 98 -0.79 -9.76 -4.95
C LEU A 98 -0.66 -8.41 -5.62
N ARG A 99 -0.05 -8.39 -6.78
CA ARG A 99 0.06 -7.17 -7.59
C ARG A 99 -0.35 -7.46 -9.03
N ALA A 100 -1.06 -6.51 -9.62
CA ALA A 100 -1.46 -6.55 -11.02
C ALA A 100 -1.40 -5.14 -11.58
N THR A 101 -1.65 -5.03 -12.87
CA THR A 101 -1.79 -3.71 -13.51
C THR A 101 -3.20 -3.58 -14.06
N ASP A 102 -3.64 -2.34 -14.20
CA ASP A 102 -4.85 -2.07 -14.95
C ASP A 102 -4.52 -1.99 -16.46
N PRO A 103 -5.53 -1.80 -17.33
CA PRO A 103 -5.27 -1.77 -18.77
C PRO A 103 -4.36 -0.64 -19.24
N GLU A 104 -4.18 0.39 -18.43
CA GLU A 104 -3.27 1.49 -18.76
C GLU A 104 -1.90 1.32 -18.13
N GLY A 105 -1.66 0.21 -17.42
CA GLY A 105 -0.37 -0.08 -16.83
C GLY A 105 -0.18 0.46 -15.42
N ASN A 106 -1.22 0.95 -14.78
CA ASN A 106 -1.10 1.41 -13.39
C ASN A 106 -1.06 0.20 -12.47
N ASN A 107 -0.09 0.20 -11.55
CA ASN A 107 0.05 -0.89 -10.59
C ASN A 107 -0.96 -0.78 -9.47
N PHE A 108 -1.54 -1.91 -9.09
CA PHE A 108 -2.35 -1.99 -7.89
C PHE A 108 -2.09 -3.29 -7.15
N ASP A 109 -2.30 -3.24 -5.85
CA ASP A 109 -2.12 -4.40 -4.99
C ASP A 109 -3.47 -4.91 -4.53
N LEU A 110 -3.52 -6.20 -4.23
CA LEU A 110 -4.69 -6.85 -3.66
C LEU A 110 -4.30 -7.46 -2.33
N ALA A 111 -5.13 -7.28 -1.32
CA ALA A 111 -4.93 -7.90 -0.02
C ALA A 111 -6.29 -8.24 0.59
N GLU A 112 -6.46 -9.47 1.04
CA GLU A 112 -7.74 -9.90 1.62
C GLU A 112 -7.95 -9.32 3.00
N GLY A 113 -6.87 -9.22 3.78
CA GLY A 113 -6.95 -8.71 5.13
C GLY A 113 -6.83 -7.20 5.23
N GLY A 114 -6.62 -6.55 4.12
CA GLY A 114 -6.44 -5.12 4.12
C GLY A 114 -5.31 -4.71 5.04
N PHE A 115 -5.48 -3.56 5.66
CA PHE A 115 -4.44 -2.97 6.48
C PHE A 115 -4.13 -3.80 7.74
N GLU A 116 -5.15 -4.17 8.49
CA GLU A 116 -4.93 -4.85 9.76
C GLU A 116 -4.28 -6.20 9.57
N ARG A 117 -4.77 -6.96 8.61
CA ARG A 117 -4.25 -8.29 8.38
C ARG A 117 -2.83 -8.25 7.87
N SER A 118 -2.52 -7.31 6.99
CA SER A 118 -1.17 -7.18 6.46
C SER A 118 -0.19 -6.82 7.55
N ALA A 119 -0.56 -5.91 8.43
CA ALA A 119 0.28 -5.52 9.55
C ALA A 119 0.53 -6.71 10.48
N ALA A 120 -0.51 -7.46 10.79
CA ALA A 120 -0.38 -8.63 11.66
C ALA A 120 0.46 -9.72 11.00
N ARG A 121 0.18 -10.01 9.74
CA ARG A 121 0.89 -11.05 9.02
C ARG A 121 2.36 -10.73 8.82
N GLY A 122 2.67 -9.48 8.61
CA GLY A 122 4.03 -9.03 8.42
C GLY A 122 4.90 -9.18 9.67
N GLY A 123 4.32 -9.57 10.78
CA GLY A 123 5.06 -9.74 12.02
C GLY A 123 5.65 -8.44 12.52
N ARG A 124 5.02 -7.36 12.26
CA ARG A 124 5.53 -6.06 12.59
C ARG A 124 5.41 -5.79 14.07
N LYS A 125 6.51 -5.99 14.74
CA LYS A 125 6.54 -5.72 16.16
C LYS A 125 6.28 -4.26 16.41
N GLY A 126 5.30 -3.98 17.24
CA GLY A 126 4.96 -2.62 17.56
C GLY A 126 4.25 -1.87 16.47
N ALA A 127 3.96 -2.49 15.35
CA ALA A 127 3.19 -1.84 14.32
C ALA A 127 1.76 -1.66 14.80
N PRO A 128 1.20 -0.46 14.68
CA PRO A 128 -0.18 -0.26 15.11
C PRO A 128 -1.11 -1.02 14.21
N ALA A 129 -2.08 -1.64 14.83
CA ALA A 129 -3.10 -2.36 14.08
C ALA A 129 -4.13 -1.43 13.50
N THR A 130 -4.13 -0.22 13.95
CA THR A 130 -5.11 0.74 13.50
C THR A 130 -4.47 1.83 12.73
N ALA A 131 -5.19 2.35 11.88
CA ALA A 131 -4.78 3.50 11.11
C ALA A 131 -5.59 4.69 11.56
#